data_1fa5ad30856131528e4a22c940f5b14d
#
_entry.id   1fa5ad30856131528e4a22c940f5b14d
#
_cell.length_a   1.000
_cell.length_b   1.000
_cell.length_c   1.000
_cell.angle_alpha   90.00
_cell.angle_beta   90.00
_cell.angle_gamma   90.00
#
_symmetry.space_group_name_H-M   'P 1'
#
loop_
_entity.id
_entity.type
_entity.pdbx_description
1 polymer ?
#
loop_
_entity_poly.entity_id
_entity_poly.type
_entity_poly.pdbx_seq_one_letter_code
_entity_poly.pdbx_strand_id
1 'polypeptide(L)'
;MMPFDFGIKDVIDIFLVALILYYLYRLMKESRSLNIFIGVMVFVLVWLFVSQVLELRLLCSILDELVGVGAIALIVLFQEEIRRFLYSLGAHQRIKQFSRFFGQRRDEKNREATRQMIMPIVLACMSMAKAKVGALIVIERSAPLDDIVETGDTIDANINQRLIENIFFKNSPLHDGAMIISRKRIKAAGCILPVSHNLDIPKELGLRHRAAMGISQDSDAVAIVVSEETGRISVAIRGQFHLRLSAEELESILTSEID
;
A
#
# COMPACT_ATOMS: atom_id res chain seq x y z
N MET A 1 -12.24 18.86 46.14
CA MET A 1 -10.96 19.29 45.55
C MET A 1 -10.03 18.11 45.67
N MET A 2 -9.91 17.23 44.65
CA MET A 2 -8.93 16.17 44.66
C MET A 2 -7.65 16.74 44.04
N PRO A 3 -6.51 16.72 44.75
CA PRO A 3 -5.23 17.07 44.16
C PRO A 3 -4.87 15.95 43.20
N PHE A 4 -4.77 16.22 41.93
CA PHE A 4 -4.16 15.33 40.96
C PHE A 4 -2.64 15.34 41.29
N ASP A 5 -2.18 14.34 41.99
CA ASP A 5 -0.75 14.08 42.11
C ASP A 5 -0.23 13.62 40.76
N PHE A 6 0.23 14.55 39.95
CA PHE A 6 0.89 14.26 38.68
C PHE A 6 2.20 13.49 38.95
N GLY A 7 2.15 12.19 38.78
CA GLY A 7 3.30 11.31 38.94
C GLY A 7 3.97 11.01 37.58
N ILE A 8 5.17 10.43 37.65
CA ILE A 8 5.89 9.97 36.45
C ILE A 8 5.06 8.96 35.64
N LYS A 9 4.18 8.20 36.29
CA LYS A 9 3.27 7.26 35.65
C LYS A 9 2.25 7.95 34.74
N ASP A 10 1.73 9.11 35.15
CA ASP A 10 0.73 9.86 34.37
C ASP A 10 1.36 10.47 33.12
N VAL A 11 2.62 10.90 33.21
CA VAL A 11 3.38 11.39 32.04
C VAL A 11 3.63 10.25 31.03
N ILE A 12 3.98 9.07 31.50
CA ILE A 12 4.17 7.88 30.64
C ILE A 12 2.84 7.47 29.99
N ASP A 13 1.75 7.49 30.73
CA ASP A 13 0.42 7.14 30.24
C ASP A 13 -0.04 8.11 29.13
N ILE A 14 0.06 9.42 29.39
CA ILE A 14 -0.24 10.46 28.38
C ILE A 14 0.63 10.28 27.14
N PHE A 15 1.94 10.01 27.32
CA PHE A 15 2.84 9.80 26.20
C PHE A 15 2.50 8.55 25.39
N LEU A 16 2.15 7.43 26.04
CA LEU A 16 1.74 6.20 25.38
C LEU A 16 0.43 6.38 24.62
N VAL A 17 -0.57 7.04 25.21
CA VAL A 17 -1.84 7.34 24.56
C VAL A 17 -1.63 8.26 23.35
N ALA A 18 -0.82 9.32 23.49
CA ALA A 18 -0.48 10.20 22.37
C ALA A 18 0.24 9.46 21.25
N LEU A 19 1.13 8.54 21.58
CA LEU A 19 1.88 7.71 20.63
C LEU A 19 0.92 6.75 19.88
N ILE A 20 0.00 6.11 20.60
CA ILE A 20 -1.03 5.23 19.99
C ILE A 20 -1.91 6.04 19.03
N LEU A 21 -2.41 7.20 19.46
CA LEU A 21 -3.23 8.09 18.63
C LEU A 21 -2.46 8.59 17.40
N TYR A 22 -1.19 8.92 17.56
CA TYR A 22 -0.33 9.33 16.44
C TYR A 22 -0.15 8.20 15.41
N TYR A 23 0.11 6.97 15.87
CA TYR A 23 0.23 5.81 14.97
C TYR A 23 -1.10 5.50 14.27
N LEU A 24 -2.21 5.59 15.01
CA LEU A 24 -3.56 5.39 14.45
C LEU A 24 -3.86 6.46 13.39
N TYR A 25 -3.60 7.73 13.68
CA TYR A 25 -3.74 8.83 12.72
C TYR A 25 -2.90 8.62 11.48
N ARG A 26 -1.64 8.23 11.64
CA ARG A 26 -0.72 7.97 10.52
C ARG A 26 -1.21 6.83 9.63
N LEU A 27 -1.70 5.74 10.24
CA LEU A 27 -2.26 4.59 9.53
C LEU A 27 -3.48 5.00 8.68
N MET A 28 -4.32 5.88 9.24
CA MET A 28 -5.57 6.31 8.60
C MET A 28 -5.39 7.42 7.58
N LYS A 29 -4.32 8.21 7.68
CA LYS A 29 -4.00 9.26 6.71
C LYS A 29 -3.76 8.70 5.29
N GLU A 30 -3.30 7.47 5.20
CA GLU A 30 -3.05 6.75 3.94
C GLU A 30 -4.31 6.03 3.42
N SER A 31 -5.38 5.92 4.24
CA SER A 31 -6.64 5.24 3.93
C SER A 31 -7.76 6.25 3.61
N ARG A 32 -8.71 5.85 2.74
CA ARG A 32 -9.96 6.60 2.47
C ARG A 32 -10.87 6.74 3.69
N SER A 33 -10.58 6.01 4.77
CA SER A 33 -11.39 5.93 5.99
C SER A 33 -11.24 7.13 6.91
N LEU A 34 -10.41 8.14 6.58
CA LEU A 34 -10.18 9.33 7.42
C LEU A 34 -11.49 10.07 7.76
N ASN A 35 -12.39 10.22 6.78
CA ASN A 35 -13.66 10.92 6.99
C ASN A 35 -14.58 10.16 7.97
N ILE A 36 -14.56 8.84 7.93
CA ILE A 36 -15.33 7.98 8.83
C ILE A 36 -14.77 8.10 10.25
N PHE A 37 -13.46 8.09 10.40
CA PHE A 37 -12.80 8.28 11.69
C PHE A 37 -13.14 9.65 12.33
N ILE A 38 -13.10 10.71 11.53
CA ILE A 38 -13.50 12.04 12.00
C ILE A 38 -14.95 12.02 12.47
N GLY A 39 -15.85 11.38 11.72
CA GLY A 39 -17.25 11.21 12.10
C GLY A 39 -17.42 10.48 13.43
N VAL A 40 -16.70 9.38 13.63
CA VAL A 40 -16.69 8.62 14.90
C VAL A 40 -16.13 9.47 16.04
N MET A 41 -15.03 10.20 15.81
CA MET A 41 -14.44 11.08 16.83
C MET A 41 -15.41 12.18 17.26
N VAL A 42 -16.07 12.80 16.30
CA VAL A 42 -17.11 13.83 16.59
C VAL A 42 -18.27 13.19 17.37
N PHE A 43 -18.72 12.00 16.99
CA PHE A 43 -19.79 11.29 17.70
C PHE A 43 -19.40 10.99 19.16
N VAL A 44 -18.18 10.50 19.40
CA VAL A 44 -17.67 10.22 20.76
C VAL A 44 -17.57 11.52 21.58
N LEU A 45 -17.11 12.60 20.99
CA LEU A 45 -17.06 13.92 21.67
C LEU A 45 -18.45 14.42 22.04
N VAL A 46 -19.43 14.29 21.14
CA VAL A 46 -20.84 14.66 21.42
C VAL A 46 -21.41 13.78 22.54
N TRP A 47 -21.16 12.47 22.49
CA TRP A 47 -21.60 11.56 23.54
C TRP A 47 -21.01 11.92 24.91
N LEU A 48 -19.68 12.18 24.99
CA LEU A 48 -19.02 12.60 26.23
C LEU A 48 -19.57 13.94 26.73
N PHE A 49 -19.81 14.89 25.82
CA PHE A 49 -20.35 16.21 26.19
C PHE A 49 -21.78 16.07 26.75
N VAL A 50 -22.65 15.31 26.11
CA VAL A 50 -24.03 15.09 26.57
C VAL A 50 -24.05 14.32 27.88
N SER A 51 -23.20 13.31 28.03
CA SER A 51 -23.13 12.46 29.21
C SER A 51 -22.56 13.18 30.43
N GLN A 52 -21.52 14.00 30.26
CA GLN A 52 -20.79 14.59 31.39
C GLN A 52 -21.18 16.03 31.69
N VAL A 53 -21.63 16.78 30.68
CA VAL A 53 -21.93 18.22 30.86
C VAL A 53 -23.43 18.50 30.96
N LEU A 54 -24.24 17.83 30.11
CA LEU A 54 -25.68 18.11 30.06
C LEU A 54 -26.51 17.18 30.95
N GLU A 55 -25.97 16.02 31.38
CA GLU A 55 -26.63 15.03 32.24
C GLU A 55 -28.05 14.64 31.78
N LEU A 56 -28.31 14.63 30.44
CA LEU A 56 -29.62 14.39 29.86
C LEU A 56 -29.93 12.87 29.84
N ARG A 57 -30.62 12.38 30.86
CA ARG A 57 -30.86 10.95 31.10
C ARG A 57 -31.43 10.20 29.90
N LEU A 58 -32.43 10.72 29.18
CA LEU A 58 -33.04 10.06 28.02
C LEU A 58 -32.09 10.02 26.84
N LEU A 59 -31.39 11.13 26.57
CA LEU A 59 -30.43 11.19 25.43
C LEU A 59 -29.20 10.33 25.71
N CYS A 60 -28.70 10.30 26.94
CA CYS A 60 -27.62 9.41 27.36
C CYS A 60 -28.01 7.95 27.15
N SER A 61 -29.20 7.52 27.57
CA SER A 61 -29.64 6.13 27.40
C SER A 61 -29.67 5.71 25.91
N ILE A 62 -30.12 6.60 25.02
CA ILE A 62 -30.13 6.33 23.57
C ILE A 62 -28.70 6.27 23.02
N LEU A 63 -27.85 7.21 23.42
CA LEU A 63 -26.46 7.26 22.96
C LEU A 63 -25.63 6.08 23.47
N ASP A 64 -25.86 5.64 24.70
CA ASP A 64 -25.18 4.46 25.29
C ASP A 64 -25.53 3.17 24.53
N GLU A 65 -26.80 2.99 24.15
CA GLU A 65 -27.22 1.88 23.29
C GLU A 65 -26.55 1.95 21.91
N LEU A 66 -26.52 3.15 21.30
CA LEU A 66 -25.85 3.38 20.03
C LEU A 66 -24.33 3.12 20.11
N VAL A 67 -23.67 3.47 21.20
CA VAL A 67 -22.25 3.18 21.42
C VAL A 67 -22.02 1.68 21.50
N GLY A 68 -22.89 0.94 22.20
CA GLY A 68 -22.79 -0.52 22.31
C GLY A 68 -22.89 -1.23 20.95
N VAL A 69 -23.90 -0.90 20.16
CA VAL A 69 -24.06 -1.44 18.79
C VAL A 69 -22.99 -0.89 17.84
N GLY A 70 -22.65 0.39 17.99
CA GLY A 70 -21.65 1.10 17.17
C GLY A 70 -20.26 0.51 17.29
N ALA A 71 -19.88 0.00 18.47
CA ALA A 71 -18.59 -0.67 18.65
C ALA A 71 -18.44 -1.92 17.76
N ILE A 72 -19.50 -2.72 17.65
CA ILE A 72 -19.52 -3.90 16.76
C ILE A 72 -19.49 -3.45 15.29
N ALA A 73 -20.30 -2.44 14.94
CA ALA A 73 -20.31 -1.88 13.59
C ALA A 73 -18.95 -1.32 13.18
N LEU A 74 -18.23 -0.67 14.11
CA LEU A 74 -16.87 -0.17 13.87
C LEU A 74 -15.87 -1.29 13.59
N ILE A 75 -15.92 -2.41 14.32
CA ILE A 75 -15.03 -3.54 14.08
C ILE A 75 -15.26 -4.09 12.66
N VAL A 76 -16.50 -4.22 12.22
CA VAL A 76 -16.83 -4.68 10.87
C VAL A 76 -16.39 -3.65 9.82
N LEU A 77 -16.61 -2.36 10.08
CA LEU A 77 -16.26 -1.28 9.15
C LEU A 77 -14.74 -1.16 8.94
N PHE A 78 -13.96 -1.32 10.02
CA PHE A 78 -12.50 -1.24 9.99
C PHE A 78 -11.81 -2.60 9.90
N GLN A 79 -12.53 -3.65 9.49
CA GLN A 79 -11.98 -4.99 9.36
C GLN A 79 -10.76 -5.04 8.43
N GLU A 80 -10.79 -4.31 7.32
CA GLU A 80 -9.66 -4.26 6.37
C GLU A 80 -8.45 -3.51 6.95
N GLU A 81 -8.69 -2.38 7.63
CA GLU A 81 -7.64 -1.61 8.29
C GLU A 81 -6.97 -2.41 9.42
N ILE A 82 -7.78 -3.12 10.22
CA ILE A 82 -7.28 -4.00 11.28
C ILE A 82 -6.45 -5.13 10.67
N ARG A 83 -6.93 -5.77 9.60
CA ARG A 83 -6.21 -6.82 8.88
C ARG A 83 -4.89 -6.28 8.34
N ARG A 84 -4.89 -5.12 7.67
CA ARG A 84 -3.70 -4.46 7.13
C ARG A 84 -2.71 -4.09 8.23
N PHE A 85 -3.20 -3.59 9.37
CA PHE A 85 -2.37 -3.29 10.54
C PHE A 85 -1.70 -4.53 11.12
N LEU A 86 -2.44 -5.62 11.31
CA LEU A 86 -1.89 -6.89 11.80
C LEU A 86 -0.86 -7.48 10.82
N TYR A 87 -1.09 -7.38 9.51
CA TYR A 87 -0.09 -7.74 8.51
C TYR A 87 1.18 -6.88 8.64
N SER A 88 1.03 -5.56 8.80
CA SER A 88 2.19 -4.66 8.95
C SER A 88 2.99 -4.93 10.24
N LEU A 89 2.32 -5.35 11.30
CA LEU A 89 2.97 -5.80 12.54
C LEU A 89 3.69 -7.14 12.37
N GLY A 90 3.07 -8.09 11.66
CA GLY A 90 3.66 -9.42 11.38
C GLY A 90 4.80 -9.36 10.38
N ALA A 91 4.72 -8.48 9.40
CA ALA A 91 5.73 -8.25 8.37
C ALA A 91 6.90 -7.40 8.87
N HIS A 92 7.36 -7.61 10.09
CA HIS A 92 8.37 -6.79 10.77
C HIS A 92 9.70 -6.74 9.99
N GLN A 93 9.79 -5.84 9.00
CA GLN A 93 11.06 -5.44 8.37
C GLN A 93 12.09 -4.91 9.38
N ARG A 94 11.66 -4.53 10.59
CA ARG A 94 12.56 -4.08 11.67
C ARG A 94 13.44 -5.20 12.22
N ILE A 95 13.05 -6.47 12.14
CA ILE A 95 13.90 -7.60 12.52
C ILE A 95 15.06 -7.76 11.52
N LYS A 96 14.85 -7.44 10.23
CA LYS A 96 15.93 -7.41 9.22
C LYS A 96 16.97 -6.30 9.49
N GLN A 97 16.57 -5.17 10.05
CA GLN A 97 17.52 -4.10 10.42
C GLN A 97 18.44 -4.50 11.59
N PHE A 98 17.96 -5.33 12.52
CA PHE A 98 18.79 -5.87 13.60
C PHE A 98 19.73 -6.99 13.12
N SER A 99 19.32 -7.76 12.12
CA SER A 99 20.15 -8.80 11.49
C SER A 99 21.24 -8.22 10.57
N ARG A 100 21.09 -6.99 10.07
CA ARG A 100 22.13 -6.28 9.29
C ARG A 100 23.42 -6.03 10.10
N PHE A 101 23.35 -5.99 11.43
CA PHE A 101 24.55 -5.85 12.26
C PHE A 101 25.39 -7.15 12.38
N PHE A 102 24.85 -8.31 11.99
CA PHE A 102 25.53 -9.61 12.16
C PHE A 102 25.86 -10.37 10.86
N GLY A 103 25.58 -9.82 9.65
CA GLY A 103 25.66 -10.64 8.44
C GLY A 103 26.17 -9.99 7.16
N GLN A 104 27.32 -9.34 7.17
CA GLN A 104 27.91 -8.68 5.98
C GLN A 104 28.12 -9.59 4.75
N ARG A 105 28.26 -10.91 4.91
CA ARG A 105 28.43 -11.86 3.78
C ARG A 105 27.11 -12.35 3.15
N ARG A 106 25.97 -12.16 3.79
CA ARG A 106 24.66 -12.56 3.26
C ARG A 106 24.04 -11.48 2.38
N ASP A 107 24.46 -10.23 2.57
CA ASP A 107 23.92 -9.07 1.85
C ASP A 107 24.38 -9.00 0.38
N GLU A 108 25.65 -9.38 0.06
CA GLU A 108 26.14 -9.35 -1.33
C GLU A 108 25.41 -10.37 -2.20
N LYS A 109 25.22 -11.60 -1.71
CA LYS A 109 24.54 -12.67 -2.45
C LYS A 109 23.04 -12.38 -2.66
N ASN A 110 22.40 -11.72 -1.70
CA ASN A 110 21.02 -11.27 -1.83
C ASN A 110 20.89 -10.11 -2.84
N ARG A 111 21.78 -9.12 -2.78
CA ARG A 111 21.82 -8.00 -3.74
C ARG A 111 22.04 -8.47 -5.17
N GLU A 112 22.91 -9.43 -5.37
CA GLU A 112 23.15 -9.99 -6.70
C GLU A 112 21.93 -10.76 -7.22
N ALA A 113 21.26 -11.52 -6.37
CA ALA A 113 20.02 -12.22 -6.72
C ALA A 113 18.86 -11.24 -6.99
N THR A 114 18.76 -10.15 -6.25
CA THR A 114 17.76 -9.08 -6.47
C THR A 114 18.07 -8.33 -7.77
N ARG A 115 19.33 -8.03 -8.05
CA ARG A 115 19.75 -7.39 -9.30
C ARG A 115 19.48 -8.25 -10.52
N GLN A 116 19.72 -9.57 -10.43
CA GLN A 116 19.39 -10.52 -11.50
C GLN A 116 17.89 -10.57 -11.82
N MET A 117 17.02 -10.33 -10.82
CA MET A 117 15.57 -10.22 -11.00
C MET A 117 15.17 -8.87 -11.61
N ILE A 118 15.78 -7.77 -11.17
CA ILE A 118 15.41 -6.41 -11.54
C ILE A 118 15.85 -6.08 -12.97
N MET A 119 17.05 -6.48 -13.39
CA MET A 119 17.59 -6.12 -14.70
C MET A 119 16.70 -6.52 -15.88
N PRO A 120 16.13 -7.74 -15.96
CA PRO A 120 15.19 -8.08 -17.04
C PRO A 120 13.94 -7.19 -17.06
N ILE A 121 13.46 -6.73 -15.89
CA ILE A 121 12.31 -5.83 -15.79
C ILE A 121 12.68 -4.46 -16.34
N VAL A 122 13.81 -3.90 -15.90
CA VAL A 122 14.31 -2.59 -16.36
C VAL A 122 14.52 -2.60 -17.88
N LEU A 123 15.17 -3.62 -18.41
CA LEU A 123 15.42 -3.76 -19.85
C LEU A 123 14.12 -3.88 -20.65
N ALA A 124 13.14 -4.65 -20.16
CA ALA A 124 11.81 -4.75 -20.77
C ALA A 124 11.09 -3.39 -20.77
N CYS A 125 11.09 -2.68 -19.63
CA CYS A 125 10.50 -1.34 -19.53
C CYS A 125 11.14 -0.35 -20.50
N MET A 126 12.47 -0.35 -20.64
CA MET A 126 13.18 0.51 -21.56
C MET A 126 12.87 0.19 -23.05
N SER A 127 12.81 -1.10 -23.39
CA SER A 127 12.43 -1.56 -24.71
C SER A 127 11.00 -1.15 -25.06
N MET A 128 10.04 -1.40 -24.15
CA MET A 128 8.64 -1.01 -24.31
C MET A 128 8.45 0.50 -24.35
N ALA A 129 9.20 1.26 -23.53
CA ALA A 129 9.19 2.72 -23.55
C ALA A 129 9.61 3.29 -24.92
N LYS A 130 10.69 2.75 -25.49
CA LYS A 130 11.17 3.12 -26.84
C LYS A 130 10.15 2.81 -27.94
N ALA A 131 9.47 1.66 -27.81
CA ALA A 131 8.45 1.21 -28.76
C ALA A 131 7.07 1.82 -28.49
N LYS A 132 6.89 2.62 -27.43
CA LYS A 132 5.60 3.14 -26.93
C LYS A 132 4.57 2.04 -26.72
N VAL A 133 4.99 0.95 -26.12
CA VAL A 133 4.11 -0.16 -25.71
C VAL A 133 3.74 0.08 -24.24
N GLY A 134 2.44 0.17 -23.97
CA GLY A 134 1.91 0.35 -22.63
C GLY A 134 2.09 -0.89 -21.77
N ALA A 135 2.56 -0.73 -20.54
CA ALA A 135 2.72 -1.84 -19.61
C ALA A 135 2.35 -1.43 -18.18
N LEU A 136 1.86 -2.41 -17.41
CA LEU A 136 1.57 -2.27 -15.98
C LEU A 136 2.12 -3.50 -15.25
N ILE A 137 3.20 -3.33 -14.52
CA ILE A 137 3.91 -4.40 -13.82
C ILE A 137 3.82 -4.13 -12.32
N VAL A 138 3.33 -5.09 -11.56
CA VAL A 138 3.20 -4.98 -10.09
C VAL A 138 4.10 -6.02 -9.45
N ILE A 139 4.94 -5.56 -8.53
CA ILE A 139 5.83 -6.41 -7.74
C ILE A 139 5.28 -6.50 -6.33
N GLU A 140 4.85 -7.69 -5.96
CA GLU A 140 4.39 -8.03 -4.62
C GLU A 140 5.54 -7.93 -3.61
N ARG A 141 5.24 -7.40 -2.43
CA ARG A 141 6.20 -7.30 -1.33
C ARG A 141 5.73 -8.11 -0.12
N SER A 142 5.30 -7.43 0.94
CA SER A 142 4.87 -8.08 2.17
C SER A 142 3.38 -8.41 2.16
N ALA A 143 2.56 -7.54 1.58
CA ALA A 143 1.12 -7.77 1.44
C ALA A 143 0.86 -8.74 0.28
N PRO A 144 0.20 -9.89 0.52
CA PRO A 144 -0.11 -10.83 -0.54
C PRO A 144 -1.12 -10.23 -1.52
N LEU A 145 -0.96 -10.56 -2.80
CA LEU A 145 -1.84 -10.12 -3.89
C LEU A 145 -2.62 -11.29 -4.51
N ASP A 146 -2.85 -12.37 -3.74
CA ASP A 146 -3.49 -13.59 -4.24
C ASP A 146 -4.87 -13.29 -4.84
N ASP A 147 -5.68 -12.44 -4.20
CA ASP A 147 -7.00 -12.03 -4.69
C ASP A 147 -6.91 -11.35 -6.09
N ILE A 148 -5.83 -10.62 -6.36
CA ILE A 148 -5.57 -9.97 -7.65
C ILE A 148 -5.05 -10.98 -8.67
N VAL A 149 -4.15 -11.86 -8.27
CA VAL A 149 -3.60 -12.94 -9.10
C VAL A 149 -4.71 -13.82 -9.66
N GLU A 150 -5.74 -14.13 -8.86
CA GLU A 150 -6.90 -14.92 -9.27
C GLU A 150 -7.78 -14.27 -10.34
N THR A 151 -7.67 -12.95 -10.54
CA THR A 151 -8.42 -12.23 -11.59
C THR A 151 -7.81 -12.34 -12.98
N GLY A 152 -6.57 -12.80 -13.09
CA GLY A 152 -5.82 -12.90 -14.34
C GLY A 152 -5.48 -14.33 -14.73
N ASP A 153 -4.75 -14.45 -15.83
CA ASP A 153 -4.25 -15.74 -16.32
C ASP A 153 -2.96 -16.12 -15.62
N THR A 154 -2.92 -17.32 -15.03
CA THR A 154 -1.73 -17.86 -14.36
C THR A 154 -0.63 -18.17 -15.36
N ILE A 155 0.58 -17.59 -15.16
CA ILE A 155 1.75 -17.78 -16.02
C ILE A 155 2.79 -18.68 -15.33
N ASP A 156 3.08 -18.40 -14.07
CA ASP A 156 4.08 -19.06 -13.21
C ASP A 156 5.44 -19.29 -13.89
N ALA A 157 6.01 -18.25 -14.48
CA ALA A 157 7.25 -18.29 -15.23
C ALA A 157 8.39 -17.52 -14.55
N ASN A 158 9.63 -17.81 -14.95
CA ASN A 158 10.79 -17.02 -14.55
C ASN A 158 10.74 -15.64 -15.21
N ILE A 159 11.25 -14.62 -14.49
CA ILE A 159 11.33 -13.26 -15.00
C ILE A 159 12.33 -13.22 -16.16
N ASN A 160 11.84 -12.83 -17.33
CA ASN A 160 12.61 -12.74 -18.55
C ASN A 160 12.12 -11.54 -19.39
N GLN A 161 13.05 -10.75 -19.90
CA GLN A 161 12.74 -9.56 -20.69
C GLN A 161 11.78 -9.86 -21.85
N ARG A 162 12.09 -10.89 -22.65
CA ARG A 162 11.29 -11.24 -23.84
C ARG A 162 9.87 -11.71 -23.48
N LEU A 163 9.73 -12.40 -22.33
CA LEU A 163 8.42 -12.85 -21.87
C LEU A 163 7.58 -11.63 -21.44
N ILE A 164 8.18 -10.67 -20.73
CA ILE A 164 7.49 -9.42 -20.33
C ILE A 164 7.04 -8.65 -21.58
N GLU A 165 7.92 -8.47 -22.57
CA GLU A 165 7.60 -7.80 -23.83
C GLU A 165 6.47 -8.52 -24.60
N ASN A 166 6.43 -9.86 -24.58
CA ASN A 166 5.37 -10.65 -25.21
C ASN A 166 4.03 -10.54 -24.45
N ILE A 167 4.05 -10.51 -23.13
CA ILE A 167 2.83 -10.30 -22.33
C ILE A 167 2.16 -8.96 -22.72
N PHE A 168 2.96 -7.88 -22.83
CA PHE A 168 2.46 -6.54 -23.14
C PHE A 168 2.40 -6.23 -24.64
N PHE A 169 2.63 -7.23 -25.51
CA PHE A 169 2.46 -7.03 -26.94
C PHE A 169 1.01 -6.64 -27.26
N LYS A 170 0.83 -5.53 -28.00
CA LYS A 170 -0.43 -4.83 -28.20
C LYS A 170 -1.61 -5.70 -28.69
N ASN A 171 -1.34 -6.82 -29.35
CA ASN A 171 -2.36 -7.74 -29.85
C ASN A 171 -2.44 -9.05 -29.02
N SER A 172 -1.74 -9.14 -27.91
CA SER A 172 -1.86 -10.27 -26.98
C SER A 172 -3.08 -10.11 -26.09
N PRO A 173 -3.87 -11.15 -25.81
CA PRO A 173 -4.94 -11.08 -24.83
C PRO A 173 -4.46 -10.68 -23.42
N LEU A 174 -3.20 -10.94 -23.09
CA LEU A 174 -2.61 -10.73 -21.78
C LEU A 174 -2.21 -9.26 -21.50
N HIS A 175 -2.19 -8.38 -22.54
CA HIS A 175 -1.70 -7.01 -22.40
C HIS A 175 -2.69 -6.07 -21.70
N ASP A 176 -3.96 -6.45 -21.65
CA ASP A 176 -5.01 -5.66 -21.00
C ASP A 176 -5.14 -6.07 -19.54
N GLY A 177 -4.47 -5.32 -18.69
CA GLY A 177 -4.38 -5.58 -17.26
C GLY A 177 -2.95 -5.45 -16.73
N ALA A 178 -2.74 -5.97 -15.52
CA ALA A 178 -1.45 -5.95 -14.86
C ALA A 178 -0.78 -7.32 -14.92
N MET A 179 0.55 -7.31 -15.02
CA MET A 179 1.39 -8.47 -14.75
C MET A 179 1.85 -8.44 -13.30
N ILE A 180 1.61 -9.52 -12.57
CA ILE A 180 1.97 -9.64 -11.17
C ILE A 180 3.24 -10.48 -11.01
N ILE A 181 4.23 -9.91 -10.33
CA ILE A 181 5.46 -10.60 -9.93
C ILE A 181 5.39 -10.86 -8.42
N SER A 182 5.42 -12.13 -8.05
CA SER A 182 5.45 -12.59 -6.66
C SER A 182 6.55 -13.62 -6.49
N ARG A 183 7.24 -13.61 -5.36
CA ARG A 183 8.29 -14.57 -5.01
C ARG A 183 9.33 -14.78 -6.12
N LYS A 184 9.76 -13.69 -6.77
CA LYS A 184 10.73 -13.65 -7.87
C LYS A 184 10.28 -14.42 -9.13
N ARG A 185 8.97 -14.55 -9.36
CA ARG A 185 8.38 -15.17 -10.55
C ARG A 185 7.26 -14.31 -11.11
N ILE A 186 7.04 -14.35 -12.42
CA ILE A 186 5.82 -13.83 -13.04
C ILE A 186 4.70 -14.80 -12.67
N LYS A 187 3.78 -14.38 -11.81
CA LYS A 187 2.68 -15.22 -11.33
C LYS A 187 1.50 -15.25 -12.28
N ALA A 188 1.04 -14.08 -12.69
CA ALA A 188 -0.12 -13.93 -13.56
C ALA A 188 0.02 -12.71 -14.44
N ALA A 189 -0.79 -12.63 -15.50
CA ALA A 189 -0.92 -11.49 -16.39
C ALA A 189 -2.40 -11.25 -16.72
N GLY A 190 -2.74 -10.06 -17.25
CA GLY A 190 -4.13 -9.67 -17.48
C GLY A 190 -4.91 -9.44 -16.19
N CYS A 191 -4.23 -9.23 -15.05
CA CYS A 191 -4.89 -9.06 -13.76
C CYS A 191 -5.60 -7.70 -13.65
N ILE A 192 -6.76 -7.71 -12.99
CA ILE A 192 -7.59 -6.52 -12.76
C ILE A 192 -7.15 -5.85 -11.47
N LEU A 193 -6.79 -4.56 -11.54
CA LEU A 193 -6.39 -3.78 -10.39
C LEU A 193 -7.48 -2.78 -9.96
N PRO A 194 -7.53 -2.42 -8.66
CA PRO A 194 -8.35 -1.32 -8.20
C PRO A 194 -7.87 -0.01 -8.84
N VAL A 195 -8.81 0.80 -9.31
CA VAL A 195 -8.52 2.09 -9.95
C VAL A 195 -8.68 3.21 -8.93
N SER A 196 -7.65 4.02 -8.73
CA SER A 196 -7.74 5.19 -7.87
C SER A 196 -8.66 6.25 -8.47
N HIS A 197 -9.63 6.72 -7.67
CA HIS A 197 -10.52 7.84 -8.01
C HIS A 197 -9.99 9.18 -7.50
N ASN A 198 -8.73 9.25 -7.05
CA ASN A 198 -8.15 10.49 -6.56
C ASN A 198 -8.12 11.54 -7.68
N LEU A 199 -8.72 12.70 -7.41
CA LEU A 199 -8.81 13.82 -8.35
C LEU A 199 -7.47 14.57 -8.50
N ASP A 200 -6.54 14.38 -7.56
CA ASP A 200 -5.21 15.01 -7.59
C ASP A 200 -4.27 14.35 -8.60
N ILE A 201 -4.65 13.18 -9.15
CA ILE A 201 -3.88 12.54 -10.20
C ILE A 201 -4.01 13.38 -11.48
N PRO A 202 -2.88 13.85 -12.07
CA PRO A 202 -2.89 14.63 -13.29
C PRO A 202 -3.73 13.93 -14.39
N LYS A 203 -4.58 14.71 -15.09
CA LYS A 203 -5.47 14.19 -16.15
C LYS A 203 -4.72 13.57 -17.32
N GLU A 204 -3.46 13.92 -17.49
CA GLU A 204 -2.55 13.36 -18.50
C GLU A 204 -2.15 11.91 -18.23
N LEU A 205 -2.39 11.41 -17.01
CA LEU A 205 -2.09 10.04 -16.63
C LEU A 205 -3.29 9.15 -16.91
N GLY A 206 -3.12 8.18 -17.82
CA GLY A 206 -4.14 7.25 -18.26
C GLY A 206 -4.55 6.20 -17.21
N LEU A 207 -5.42 5.28 -17.63
CA LEU A 207 -6.01 4.24 -16.74
C LEU A 207 -4.96 3.36 -16.07
N ARG A 208 -3.86 2.97 -16.78
CA ARG A 208 -2.77 2.19 -16.17
C ARG A 208 -2.09 2.91 -15.01
N HIS A 209 -1.92 4.23 -15.09
CA HIS A 209 -1.39 5.01 -13.97
C HIS A 209 -2.38 5.06 -12.79
N ARG A 210 -3.67 5.24 -13.08
CA ARG A 210 -4.70 5.22 -12.02
C ARG A 210 -4.81 3.86 -11.34
N ALA A 211 -4.64 2.77 -12.07
CA ALA A 211 -4.58 1.43 -11.53
C ALA A 211 -3.31 1.20 -10.69
N ALA A 212 -2.14 1.69 -11.18
CA ALA A 212 -0.90 1.65 -10.41
C ALA A 212 -1.00 2.44 -9.09
N MET A 213 -1.66 3.61 -9.12
CA MET A 213 -1.93 4.38 -7.92
C MET A 213 -2.85 3.62 -6.97
N GLY A 214 -3.94 3.03 -7.48
CA GLY A 214 -4.90 2.25 -6.69
C GLY A 214 -4.20 1.14 -5.91
N ILE A 215 -3.48 0.26 -6.60
CA ILE A 215 -2.78 -0.85 -5.93
C ILE A 215 -1.69 -0.37 -4.96
N SER A 216 -1.00 0.74 -5.25
CA SER A 216 0.02 1.31 -4.36
C SER A 216 -0.57 1.98 -3.11
N GLN A 217 -1.85 2.38 -3.15
CA GLN A 217 -2.60 2.88 -2.00
C GLN A 217 -3.15 1.73 -1.14
N ASP A 218 -3.56 0.63 -1.79
CA ASP A 218 -4.21 -0.50 -1.15
C ASP A 218 -3.23 -1.56 -0.61
N SER A 219 -1.96 -1.52 -1.06
CA SER A 219 -0.91 -2.46 -0.65
C SER A 219 0.46 -1.78 -0.55
N ASP A 220 1.48 -2.53 -0.10
CA ASP A 220 2.88 -2.10 -0.13
C ASP A 220 3.60 -2.49 -1.44
N ALA A 221 2.85 -2.92 -2.45
CA ALA A 221 3.39 -3.31 -3.75
C ALA A 221 4.02 -2.13 -4.50
N VAL A 222 4.98 -2.46 -5.35
CA VAL A 222 5.61 -1.51 -6.28
C VAL A 222 4.96 -1.68 -7.66
N ALA A 223 4.32 -0.64 -8.18
CA ALA A 223 3.67 -0.66 -9.48
C ALA A 223 4.44 0.19 -10.50
N ILE A 224 4.91 -0.45 -11.58
CA ILE A 224 5.67 0.16 -12.66
C ILE A 224 4.71 0.36 -13.84
N VAL A 225 4.72 1.56 -14.42
CA VAL A 225 3.90 1.90 -15.59
C VAL A 225 4.79 2.38 -16.73
N VAL A 226 4.58 1.83 -17.91
CA VAL A 226 5.10 2.37 -19.17
C VAL A 226 3.94 2.99 -19.93
N SER A 227 4.04 4.27 -20.27
CA SER A 227 3.00 4.99 -21.01
C SER A 227 3.04 4.66 -22.50
N GLU A 228 1.93 4.24 -23.06
CA GLU A 228 1.80 3.99 -24.52
C GLU A 228 1.77 5.27 -25.34
N GLU A 229 1.40 6.41 -24.74
CA GLU A 229 1.34 7.69 -25.43
C GLU A 229 2.72 8.35 -25.47
N THR A 230 3.39 8.42 -24.33
CA THR A 230 4.63 9.19 -24.17
C THR A 230 5.89 8.34 -24.16
N GLY A 231 5.78 7.04 -23.92
CA GLY A 231 6.90 6.13 -23.67
C GLY A 231 7.62 6.39 -22.34
N ARG A 232 7.04 7.18 -21.44
CA ARG A 232 7.66 7.48 -20.15
C ARG A 232 7.41 6.36 -19.16
N ILE A 233 8.43 6.10 -18.34
CA ILE A 233 8.36 5.12 -17.24
C ILE A 233 8.05 5.87 -15.95
N SER A 234 7.12 5.31 -15.17
CA SER A 234 6.72 5.83 -13.88
C SER A 234 6.58 4.69 -12.88
N VAL A 235 6.77 4.97 -11.60
CA VAL A 235 6.57 4.01 -10.51
C VAL A 235 5.63 4.61 -9.48
N ALA A 236 4.66 3.84 -9.03
CA ALA A 236 3.79 4.18 -7.92
C ALA A 236 4.13 3.33 -6.70
N ILE A 237 4.38 3.97 -5.56
CA ILE A 237 4.74 3.33 -4.29
C ILE A 237 4.03 4.08 -3.17
N ARG A 238 3.31 3.36 -2.30
CA ARG A 238 2.63 3.94 -1.11
C ARG A 238 1.79 5.18 -1.44
N GLY A 239 1.08 5.14 -2.57
CA GLY A 239 0.21 6.25 -3.01
C GLY A 239 0.96 7.46 -3.56
N GLN A 240 2.22 7.34 -3.92
CA GLN A 240 3.04 8.41 -4.51
C GLN A 240 3.63 7.98 -5.85
N PHE A 241 3.66 8.92 -6.82
CA PHE A 241 4.30 8.70 -8.11
C PHE A 241 5.73 9.22 -8.15
N HIS A 242 6.61 8.40 -8.73
CA HIS A 242 7.89 8.79 -9.27
C HIS A 242 7.76 8.79 -10.79
N LEU A 243 7.75 9.98 -11.41
CA LEU A 243 7.43 10.15 -12.82
C LEU A 243 8.70 10.36 -13.65
N ARG A 244 8.68 9.92 -14.93
CA ARG A 244 9.71 10.17 -15.93
C ARG A 244 11.08 9.60 -15.55
N LEU A 245 11.10 8.37 -15.09
CA LEU A 245 12.32 7.73 -14.61
C LEU A 245 13.23 7.31 -15.76
N SER A 246 14.54 7.50 -15.55
CA SER A 246 15.60 6.88 -16.35
C SER A 246 15.76 5.39 -15.97
N ALA A 247 16.57 4.64 -16.72
CA ALA A 247 16.88 3.25 -16.41
C ALA A 247 17.57 3.10 -15.06
N GLU A 248 18.53 3.99 -14.77
CA GLU A 248 19.32 4.01 -13.53
C GLU A 248 18.45 4.35 -12.33
N GLU A 249 17.55 5.32 -12.47
CA GLU A 249 16.59 5.69 -11.41
C GLU A 249 15.60 4.55 -11.13
N LEU A 250 15.07 3.90 -12.18
CA LEU A 250 14.20 2.74 -12.04
C LEU A 250 14.92 1.58 -11.33
N GLU A 251 16.15 1.24 -11.74
CA GLU A 251 16.97 0.21 -11.09
C GLU A 251 17.20 0.54 -9.61
N SER A 252 17.56 1.79 -9.31
CA SER A 252 17.82 2.27 -7.95
C SER A 252 16.57 2.15 -7.06
N ILE A 253 15.41 2.60 -7.54
CA ILE A 253 14.14 2.52 -6.81
C ILE A 253 13.77 1.06 -6.56
N LEU A 254 13.81 0.21 -7.60
CA LEU A 254 13.45 -1.20 -7.45
C LEU A 254 14.40 -1.94 -6.50
N THR A 255 15.70 -1.64 -6.55
CA THR A 255 16.67 -2.23 -5.63
C THR A 255 16.40 -1.83 -4.18
N SER A 256 16.08 -0.54 -3.94
CA SER A 256 15.83 -0.04 -2.59
C SER A 256 14.53 -0.56 -1.98
N GLU A 257 13.51 -0.82 -2.81
CA GLU A 257 12.18 -1.22 -2.32
C GLU A 257 12.00 -2.74 -2.25
N ILE A 258 12.80 -3.53 -2.99
CA ILE A 258 12.66 -5.00 -3.05
C ILE A 258 13.68 -5.71 -2.12
N ASP A 259 14.81 -5.06 -1.74
CA ASP A 259 15.75 -5.56 -0.73
C ASP A 259 15.14 -5.43 0.69
#